data_a761327a6f33d90c719193ca2e29b19b
#
_entry.id   a761327a6f33d90c719193ca2e29b19b
#
_cell.length_a   1.000
_cell.length_b   1.000
_cell.length_c   1.000
_cell.angle_alpha   90.00
_cell.angle_beta   90.00
_cell.angle_gamma   90.00
#
_symmetry.space_group_name_H-M   'P 1'
#
loop_
_entity.id
_entity.type
_entity.pdbx_description
1 polymer ?
#
loop_
_entity_poly.entity_id
_entity_poly.type
_entity_poly.pdbx_seq_one_letter_code
_entity_poly.pdbx_strand_id
1 'polypeptide(L)'
;MPYENETLGKLLGDPRIAPIANDAIRNRDLSREPLWNKTLAQLKTEHFFSGEIGLGIQRLYQAAETGNWYFPLDKYDHSPEKTGTHVVWFPSDDPKADERPFVFLVPGGGFVNVWNLTEGWPIAEQYNRHGYHVFILTYQVNGRDRLLENNMRDFARALRFIRGNETRFHLRGDQYITCGFSAGGYLVCLWNTEMGYAAYDLPKPQAVFPVYPVTSLKLNRGKENKDTSMGLYGCLREEAAAKCYEIPEHAEGFPPCALFLAAGDELVNPEHSLLLARALDKQHIPCIVEVGASGGHGFADGSGMCMAGWTGRAIQWYESISDNM
;
A
#
# COMPACT_ATOMS: atom_id res chain seq x y z
N MET A 1 12.22 -15.63 14.99
CA MET A 1 10.94 -15.14 14.48
C MET A 1 9.85 -16.20 14.58
N PRO A 2 8.58 -15.84 14.74
CA PRO A 2 7.52 -16.85 14.72
C PRO A 2 7.48 -17.57 13.37
N TYR A 3 7.19 -18.85 13.41
CA TYR A 3 6.97 -19.72 12.24
C TYR A 3 8.15 -19.93 11.29
N GLU A 4 9.40 -19.65 11.66
CA GLU A 4 10.56 -19.77 10.76
C GLU A 4 10.69 -21.12 10.06
N ASN A 5 10.37 -22.19 10.79
CA ASN A 5 10.47 -23.58 10.30
C ASN A 5 9.17 -24.10 9.64
N GLU A 6 8.13 -23.27 9.60
CA GLU A 6 6.87 -23.64 8.97
C GLU A 6 6.89 -23.26 7.48
N THR A 7 6.27 -24.10 6.66
CA THR A 7 6.12 -23.81 5.24
C THR A 7 5.05 -22.75 5.00
N LEU A 8 5.21 -21.94 3.97
CA LEU A 8 4.23 -20.94 3.59
C LEU A 8 2.86 -21.57 3.33
N GLY A 9 2.80 -22.72 2.65
CA GLY A 9 1.56 -23.44 2.38
C GLY A 9 0.82 -23.86 3.64
N LYS A 10 1.54 -24.32 4.68
CA LYS A 10 0.92 -24.65 5.98
C LYS A 10 0.34 -23.41 6.65
N LEU A 11 1.07 -22.31 6.65
CA LEU A 11 0.61 -21.05 7.26
C LEU A 11 -0.61 -20.48 6.54
N LEU A 12 -0.58 -20.40 5.21
CA LEU A 12 -1.70 -19.90 4.43
C LEU A 12 -2.90 -20.87 4.39
N GLY A 13 -2.70 -22.14 4.70
CA GLY A 13 -3.75 -23.14 4.86
C GLY A 13 -4.53 -23.06 6.19
N ASP A 14 -4.19 -22.13 7.09
CA ASP A 14 -4.90 -21.95 8.35
C ASP A 14 -6.37 -21.52 8.10
N PRO A 15 -7.36 -22.21 8.68
CA PRO A 15 -8.77 -21.90 8.43
C PRO A 15 -9.20 -20.51 8.89
N ARG A 16 -8.49 -19.88 9.84
CA ARG A 16 -8.77 -18.52 10.31
C ARG A 16 -8.70 -17.48 9.18
N ILE A 17 -7.77 -17.68 8.24
CA ILE A 17 -7.52 -16.74 7.13
C ILE A 17 -7.98 -17.29 5.77
N ALA A 18 -8.72 -18.38 5.74
CA ALA A 18 -9.22 -19.00 4.51
C ALA A 18 -9.82 -18.00 3.48
N PRO A 19 -10.56 -16.94 3.89
CA PRO A 19 -11.12 -15.97 2.95
C PRO A 19 -10.09 -15.22 2.10
N ILE A 20 -8.85 -15.07 2.60
CA ILE A 20 -7.80 -14.28 1.94
C ILE A 20 -6.49 -15.07 1.72
N ALA A 21 -6.49 -16.35 1.96
CA ALA A 21 -5.28 -17.17 1.78
C ALA A 21 -4.68 -17.04 0.38
N ASN A 22 -5.55 -17.02 -0.65
CA ASN A 22 -5.15 -16.81 -2.05
C ASN A 22 -4.79 -15.36 -2.39
N ASP A 23 -5.13 -14.41 -1.51
CA ASP A 23 -4.79 -13.00 -1.67
C ASP A 23 -3.48 -12.62 -0.94
N ALA A 24 -2.76 -13.59 -0.37
CA ALA A 24 -1.39 -13.40 0.13
C ALA A 24 -0.51 -12.72 -0.96
N ILE A 25 -0.61 -13.22 -2.19
CA ILE A 25 -0.19 -12.54 -3.41
C ILE A 25 -1.36 -12.66 -4.39
N ARG A 26 -2.23 -11.66 -4.40
CA ARG A 26 -3.44 -11.67 -5.21
C ARG A 26 -3.11 -11.89 -6.68
N ASN A 27 -3.92 -12.69 -7.36
CA ASN A 27 -3.81 -13.04 -8.77
C ASN A 27 -2.58 -13.90 -9.14
N ARG A 28 -1.85 -14.41 -8.16
CA ARG A 28 -0.80 -15.40 -8.39
C ARG A 28 -1.30 -16.79 -8.03
N ASP A 29 -1.08 -17.76 -8.89
CA ASP A 29 -1.42 -19.16 -8.59
C ASP A 29 -0.37 -19.77 -7.66
N LEU A 30 -0.50 -19.46 -6.38
CA LEU A 30 0.41 -19.93 -5.33
C LEU A 30 0.36 -21.46 -5.18
N SER A 31 -0.74 -22.12 -5.60
CA SER A 31 -0.84 -23.59 -5.51
C SER A 31 0.15 -24.31 -6.41
N ARG A 32 0.67 -23.62 -7.43
CA ARG A 32 1.67 -24.13 -8.38
C ARG A 32 3.06 -23.58 -8.15
N GLU A 33 3.23 -22.67 -7.18
CA GLU A 33 4.50 -22.04 -6.91
C GLU A 33 5.39 -22.92 -6.03
N PRO A 34 6.70 -23.03 -6.35
CA PRO A 34 7.67 -23.70 -5.48
C PRO A 34 7.76 -23.10 -4.08
N LEU A 35 7.38 -21.81 -3.95
CA LEU A 35 7.40 -21.06 -2.69
C LEU A 35 6.48 -21.66 -1.62
N TRP A 36 5.39 -22.32 -2.04
CA TRP A 36 4.42 -22.91 -1.12
C TRP A 36 5.06 -23.93 -0.15
N ASN A 37 6.04 -24.68 -0.65
CA ASN A 37 6.75 -25.70 0.11
C ASN A 37 7.98 -25.18 0.86
N LYS A 38 8.34 -23.90 0.69
CA LYS A 38 9.46 -23.29 1.40
C LYS A 38 9.05 -22.86 2.80
N THR A 39 9.96 -23.05 3.76
CA THR A 39 9.81 -22.46 5.10
C THR A 39 10.03 -20.96 5.04
N LEU A 40 9.55 -20.21 6.04
CA LEU A 40 9.81 -18.78 6.10
C LEU A 40 11.31 -18.46 6.17
N ALA A 41 12.10 -19.29 6.83
CA ALA A 41 13.57 -19.17 6.84
C ALA A 41 14.16 -19.28 5.42
N GLN A 42 13.66 -20.20 4.60
CA GLN A 42 14.10 -20.34 3.21
C GLN A 42 13.62 -19.18 2.33
N LEU A 43 12.42 -18.65 2.56
CA LEU A 43 11.88 -17.52 1.80
C LEU A 43 12.70 -16.24 1.97
N LYS A 44 13.33 -16.02 3.12
CA LYS A 44 14.20 -14.86 3.36
C LYS A 44 15.35 -14.72 2.36
N THR A 45 15.73 -15.79 1.69
CA THR A 45 16.79 -15.78 0.67
C THR A 45 16.25 -15.47 -0.74
N GLU A 46 14.94 -15.42 -0.90
CA GLU A 46 14.30 -15.11 -2.17
C GLU A 46 14.08 -13.62 -2.34
N HIS A 47 14.24 -13.15 -3.56
CA HIS A 47 13.94 -11.75 -3.90
C HIS A 47 12.47 -11.39 -3.61
N PHE A 48 12.21 -10.22 -3.10
CA PHE A 48 10.90 -9.71 -2.65
C PHE A 48 10.31 -10.33 -1.38
N PHE A 49 11.02 -11.16 -0.63
CA PHE A 49 10.52 -11.68 0.63
C PHE A 49 11.20 -11.01 1.83
N SER A 50 10.39 -10.35 2.65
CA SER A 50 10.88 -9.65 3.83
C SER A 50 11.17 -10.59 5.00
N GLY A 51 11.98 -10.11 5.93
CA GLY A 51 12.30 -10.84 7.16
C GLY A 51 11.14 -10.98 8.14
N GLU A 52 10.12 -10.12 8.12
CA GLU A 52 9.04 -10.07 9.13
C GLU A 52 7.71 -10.70 8.71
N ILE A 53 7.68 -11.49 7.62
CA ILE A 53 6.47 -12.20 7.14
C ILE A 53 5.79 -12.99 8.27
N GLY A 54 6.57 -13.69 9.11
CA GLY A 54 6.04 -14.47 10.22
C GLY A 54 5.31 -13.63 11.27
N LEU A 55 5.78 -12.41 11.55
CA LEU A 55 5.11 -11.47 12.45
C LEU A 55 3.82 -10.96 11.81
N GLY A 56 3.84 -10.62 10.52
CA GLY A 56 2.66 -10.21 9.77
C GLY A 56 1.57 -11.29 9.76
N ILE A 57 1.93 -12.56 9.52
CA ILE A 57 0.99 -13.69 9.59
C ILE A 57 0.46 -13.89 11.01
N GLN A 58 1.32 -13.79 12.02
CA GLN A 58 0.88 -13.90 13.42
C GLN A 58 -0.16 -12.82 13.76
N ARG A 59 0.10 -11.57 13.36
CA ARG A 59 -0.84 -10.47 13.59
C ARG A 59 -2.14 -10.65 12.81
N LEU A 60 -2.07 -11.17 11.59
CA LEU A 60 -3.24 -11.51 10.79
C LEU A 60 -4.11 -12.58 11.49
N TYR A 61 -3.50 -13.62 12.08
CA TYR A 61 -4.24 -14.62 12.84
C TYR A 61 -4.92 -14.01 14.06
N GLN A 62 -4.25 -13.13 14.80
CA GLN A 62 -4.83 -12.41 15.94
C GLN A 62 -6.02 -11.55 15.51
N ALA A 63 -5.89 -10.82 14.41
CA ALA A 63 -6.99 -10.05 13.85
C ALA A 63 -8.16 -10.97 13.45
N ALA A 64 -7.88 -12.13 12.83
CA ALA A 64 -8.90 -13.09 12.41
C ALA A 64 -9.66 -13.71 13.59
N GLU A 65 -9.01 -13.94 14.74
CA GLU A 65 -9.63 -14.44 15.97
C GLU A 65 -10.70 -13.50 16.55
N THR A 66 -10.63 -12.19 16.22
CA THR A 66 -11.69 -11.24 16.61
C THR A 66 -13.00 -11.42 15.88
N GLY A 67 -12.99 -12.13 14.73
CA GLY A 67 -14.14 -12.24 13.81
C GLY A 67 -14.47 -10.94 13.08
N ASN A 68 -13.74 -9.85 13.33
CA ASN A 68 -14.00 -8.52 12.79
C ASN A 68 -12.75 -7.96 12.09
N TRP A 69 -12.36 -8.52 10.96
CA TRP A 69 -11.07 -8.23 10.33
C TRP A 69 -11.07 -8.17 8.80
N TYR A 70 -11.98 -8.90 8.12
CA TYR A 70 -12.05 -9.03 6.67
C TYR A 70 -13.38 -8.52 6.13
N PHE A 71 -13.31 -7.60 5.17
CA PHE A 71 -14.47 -6.88 4.65
C PHE A 71 -14.46 -6.86 3.13
N PRO A 72 -15.11 -7.84 2.46
CA PRO A 72 -15.30 -7.81 1.01
C PRO A 72 -16.29 -6.72 0.63
N LEU A 73 -15.82 -5.66 -0.06
CA LEU A 73 -16.60 -4.44 -0.30
C LEU A 73 -17.85 -4.70 -1.14
N ASP A 74 -17.79 -5.66 -2.05
CA ASP A 74 -18.95 -6.05 -2.90
C ASP A 74 -20.19 -6.52 -2.10
N LYS A 75 -20.00 -6.86 -0.81
CA LYS A 75 -21.10 -7.22 0.11
C LYS A 75 -21.72 -6.01 0.81
N TYR A 76 -20.98 -4.91 0.91
CA TYR A 76 -21.37 -3.75 1.72
C TYR A 76 -21.94 -2.61 0.88
N ASP A 77 -21.49 -2.45 -0.35
CA ASP A 77 -21.93 -1.36 -1.23
C ASP A 77 -22.93 -1.81 -2.29
N HIS A 78 -23.32 -3.09 -2.28
CA HIS A 78 -24.26 -3.68 -3.23
C HIS A 78 -23.86 -3.45 -4.71
N SER A 79 -22.55 -3.35 -4.97
CA SER A 79 -22.04 -3.19 -6.33
C SER A 79 -22.49 -4.36 -7.22
N PRO A 80 -23.02 -4.07 -8.42
CA PRO A 80 -23.35 -5.12 -9.38
C PRO A 80 -22.10 -5.83 -9.91
N GLU A 81 -20.95 -5.17 -9.86
CA GLU A 81 -19.67 -5.71 -10.28
C GLU A 81 -18.96 -6.37 -9.10
N LYS A 82 -18.73 -7.67 -9.21
CA LYS A 82 -17.92 -8.40 -8.23
C LYS A 82 -16.45 -8.20 -8.54
N THR A 83 -15.85 -7.20 -7.92
CA THR A 83 -14.45 -6.84 -8.13
C THR A 83 -13.48 -7.67 -7.30
N GLY A 84 -13.99 -8.31 -6.24
CA GLY A 84 -13.17 -8.99 -5.23
C GLY A 84 -12.34 -8.03 -4.38
N THR A 85 -12.59 -6.72 -4.48
CA THR A 85 -11.94 -5.70 -3.65
C THR A 85 -12.36 -5.88 -2.20
N HIS A 86 -11.40 -5.82 -1.31
CA HIS A 86 -11.65 -5.98 0.11
C HIS A 86 -10.68 -5.17 0.97
N VAL A 87 -11.07 -4.98 2.21
CA VAL A 87 -10.25 -4.37 3.25
C VAL A 87 -9.97 -5.40 4.33
N VAL A 88 -8.74 -5.44 4.80
CA VAL A 88 -8.32 -6.20 5.99
C VAL A 88 -7.94 -5.22 7.09
N TRP A 89 -8.57 -5.35 8.25
CA TRP A 89 -8.29 -4.51 9.41
C TRP A 89 -7.32 -5.18 10.36
N PHE A 90 -6.27 -4.46 10.71
CA PHE A 90 -5.28 -4.82 11.72
C PHE A 90 -5.45 -3.85 12.91
N PRO A 91 -6.16 -4.24 13.96
CA PRO A 91 -6.31 -3.42 15.17
C PRO A 91 -4.97 -3.29 15.89
N SER A 92 -4.64 -2.11 16.37
CA SER A 92 -3.54 -1.91 17.32
C SER A 92 -4.02 -2.18 18.74
N ASP A 93 -3.14 -2.72 19.58
CA ASP A 93 -3.41 -2.95 21.00
C ASP A 93 -3.01 -1.73 21.87
N ASP A 94 -2.48 -0.67 21.27
CA ASP A 94 -2.15 0.58 21.98
C ASP A 94 -3.46 1.28 22.39
N PRO A 95 -3.64 1.62 23.68
CA PRO A 95 -4.87 2.28 24.16
C PRO A 95 -5.10 3.66 23.56
N LYS A 96 -4.09 4.28 22.94
CA LYS A 96 -4.20 5.56 22.23
C LYS A 96 -4.40 5.41 20.71
N ALA A 97 -4.49 4.18 20.21
CA ALA A 97 -4.66 3.96 18.78
C ALA A 97 -5.92 4.62 18.22
N ASP A 98 -7.00 4.64 19.02
CA ASP A 98 -8.28 5.24 18.68
C ASP A 98 -8.20 6.78 18.49
N GLU A 99 -7.19 7.42 19.07
CA GLU A 99 -6.99 8.88 19.02
C GLU A 99 -6.10 9.33 17.87
N ARG A 100 -5.42 8.38 17.23
CA ARG A 100 -4.50 8.61 16.11
C ARG A 100 -5.19 8.44 14.76
N PRO A 101 -4.70 9.05 13.69
CA PRO A 101 -5.15 8.71 12.34
C PRO A 101 -4.86 7.24 12.06
N PHE A 102 -5.75 6.56 11.38
CA PHE A 102 -5.45 5.20 10.93
C PHE A 102 -4.53 5.22 9.69
N VAL A 103 -3.77 4.15 9.48
CA VAL A 103 -2.98 3.96 8.27
C VAL A 103 -3.78 3.18 7.24
N PHE A 104 -4.00 3.78 6.07
CA PHE A 104 -4.59 3.13 4.91
C PHE A 104 -3.46 2.65 4.00
N LEU A 105 -3.24 1.33 4.01
CA LEU A 105 -2.08 0.67 3.42
C LEU A 105 -2.43 0.04 2.08
N VAL A 106 -1.61 0.29 1.06
CA VAL A 106 -1.82 -0.13 -0.33
C VAL A 106 -0.57 -0.84 -0.85
N PRO A 107 -0.52 -2.18 -0.83
CA PRO A 107 0.61 -2.93 -1.35
C PRO A 107 0.79 -2.75 -2.86
N GLY A 108 1.99 -3.02 -3.37
CA GLY A 108 2.31 -2.98 -4.79
C GLY A 108 1.98 -4.28 -5.53
N GLY A 109 2.56 -4.43 -6.72
CA GLY A 109 2.39 -5.61 -7.55
C GLY A 109 2.20 -5.31 -9.04
N GLY A 110 2.61 -4.12 -9.50
CA GLY A 110 2.63 -3.76 -10.92
C GLY A 110 1.26 -3.75 -11.60
N PHE A 111 0.17 -3.60 -10.83
CA PHE A 111 -1.22 -3.71 -11.30
C PHE A 111 -1.63 -5.08 -11.85
N VAL A 112 -0.78 -6.08 -11.72
CA VAL A 112 -1.06 -7.49 -12.09
C VAL A 112 -1.22 -8.39 -10.88
N ASN A 113 -0.62 -8.00 -9.75
CA ASN A 113 -0.72 -8.66 -8.45
C ASN A 113 -1.00 -7.62 -7.34
N VAL A 114 -1.29 -8.10 -6.11
CA VAL A 114 -1.19 -7.33 -4.86
C VAL A 114 -0.37 -8.15 -3.87
N TRP A 115 0.76 -7.61 -3.40
CA TRP A 115 1.73 -8.30 -2.55
C TRP A 115 1.41 -8.15 -1.05
N ASN A 116 0.25 -8.64 -0.60
CA ASN A 116 -0.15 -8.55 0.81
C ASN A 116 0.84 -9.27 1.75
N LEU A 117 1.43 -10.36 1.30
CA LEU A 117 2.35 -11.19 2.10
C LEU A 117 3.58 -10.43 2.58
N THR A 118 4.10 -9.49 1.77
CA THR A 118 5.35 -8.78 2.05
C THR A 118 5.16 -7.28 2.28
N GLU A 119 4.27 -6.64 1.54
CA GLU A 119 4.03 -5.19 1.58
C GLU A 119 2.73 -4.81 2.32
N GLY A 120 1.96 -5.82 2.72
CA GLY A 120 0.72 -5.64 3.49
C GLY A 120 0.88 -6.05 4.94
N TRP A 121 0.82 -7.35 5.21
CA TRP A 121 0.71 -7.89 6.57
C TRP A 121 1.89 -7.55 7.50
N PRO A 122 3.17 -7.67 7.07
CA PRO A 122 4.30 -7.30 7.92
C PRO A 122 4.35 -5.80 8.22
N ILE A 123 3.98 -4.98 7.23
CA ILE A 123 3.96 -3.52 7.37
C ILE A 123 2.85 -3.08 8.32
N ALA A 124 1.66 -3.71 8.23
CA ALA A 124 0.57 -3.46 9.16
C ALA A 124 0.97 -3.79 10.60
N GLU A 125 1.68 -4.89 10.80
CA GLU A 125 2.21 -5.28 12.09
C GLU A 125 3.20 -4.23 12.64
N GLN A 126 4.11 -3.71 11.79
CA GLN A 126 5.02 -2.63 12.18
C GLN A 126 4.28 -1.37 12.63
N TYR A 127 3.28 -0.90 11.87
CA TYR A 127 2.44 0.24 12.28
C TYR A 127 1.63 -0.03 13.55
N ASN A 128 1.13 -1.26 13.75
CA ASN A 128 0.47 -1.64 15.00
C ASN A 128 1.42 -1.51 16.21
N ARG A 129 2.69 -1.90 16.08
CA ARG A 129 3.71 -1.70 17.14
C ARG A 129 3.95 -0.22 17.47
N HIS A 130 3.73 0.67 16.51
CA HIS A 130 3.78 2.12 16.71
C HIS A 130 2.45 2.71 17.20
N GLY A 131 1.44 1.88 17.46
CA GLY A 131 0.16 2.29 18.02
C GLY A 131 -0.84 2.83 17.01
N TYR A 132 -0.76 2.41 15.74
CA TYR A 132 -1.69 2.81 14.69
C TYR A 132 -2.57 1.65 14.26
N HIS A 133 -3.88 1.88 14.12
CA HIS A 133 -4.75 0.97 13.38
C HIS A 133 -4.40 0.97 11.92
N VAL A 134 -4.47 -0.19 11.27
CA VAL A 134 -4.15 -0.32 9.83
C VAL A 134 -5.29 -0.97 9.07
N PHE A 135 -5.62 -0.40 7.91
CA PHE A 135 -6.52 -1.00 6.95
C PHE A 135 -5.76 -1.25 5.65
N ILE A 136 -5.67 -2.51 5.23
CA ILE A 136 -5.01 -2.89 3.98
C ILE A 136 -6.07 -3.00 2.89
N LEU A 137 -5.87 -2.28 1.79
CA LEU A 137 -6.70 -2.39 0.59
C LEU A 137 -6.12 -3.43 -0.36
N THR A 138 -6.91 -4.46 -0.68
CA THR A 138 -6.66 -5.32 -1.82
C THR A 138 -7.55 -4.87 -2.98
N TYR A 139 -6.95 -4.21 -3.95
CA TYR A 139 -7.62 -3.53 -5.06
C TYR A 139 -7.71 -4.41 -6.32
N GLN A 140 -8.43 -3.94 -7.34
CA GLN A 140 -8.55 -4.60 -8.64
C GLN A 140 -7.21 -4.61 -9.39
N VAL A 141 -6.91 -5.73 -10.03
CA VAL A 141 -5.71 -5.93 -10.87
C VAL A 141 -6.11 -6.53 -12.21
N ASN A 142 -5.22 -6.46 -13.19
CA ASN A 142 -5.43 -7.01 -14.54
C ASN A 142 -6.68 -6.44 -15.26
N GLY A 143 -7.06 -5.22 -14.93
CA GLY A 143 -8.14 -4.53 -15.63
C GLY A 143 -7.79 -4.29 -17.10
N ARG A 144 -8.81 -4.42 -17.96
CA ARG A 144 -8.66 -4.21 -19.40
C ARG A 144 -9.13 -2.83 -19.85
N ASP A 145 -9.72 -2.07 -18.96
CA ASP A 145 -10.26 -0.73 -19.22
C ASP A 145 -10.16 0.14 -17.97
N ARG A 146 -9.43 1.25 -18.09
CA ARG A 146 -9.31 2.32 -17.07
C ARG A 146 -9.07 1.81 -15.65
N LEU A 147 -8.12 0.88 -15.50
CA LEU A 147 -7.86 0.23 -14.23
C LEU A 147 -7.56 1.23 -13.10
N LEU A 148 -6.84 2.32 -13.39
CA LEU A 148 -6.51 3.33 -12.38
C LEU A 148 -7.75 4.11 -11.90
N GLU A 149 -8.70 4.42 -12.78
CA GLU A 149 -9.97 5.00 -12.36
C GLU A 149 -10.78 4.02 -11.49
N ASN A 150 -10.76 2.73 -11.84
CA ASN A 150 -11.39 1.68 -11.03
C ASN A 150 -10.72 1.57 -9.66
N ASN A 151 -9.39 1.65 -9.60
CA ASN A 151 -8.64 1.64 -8.34
C ASN A 151 -8.95 2.87 -7.48
N MET A 152 -9.14 4.05 -8.07
CA MET A 152 -9.60 5.24 -7.31
C MET A 152 -11.00 5.04 -6.75
N ARG A 153 -11.90 4.38 -7.50
CA ARG A 153 -13.22 3.97 -6.95
C ARG A 153 -13.08 2.97 -5.80
N ASP A 154 -12.15 2.00 -5.90
CA ASP A 154 -11.88 1.06 -4.82
C ASP A 154 -11.39 1.76 -3.55
N PHE A 155 -10.51 2.77 -3.69
CA PHE A 155 -10.11 3.63 -2.58
C PHE A 155 -11.31 4.33 -1.93
N ALA A 156 -12.13 4.99 -2.74
CA ALA A 156 -13.30 5.71 -2.25
C ALA A 156 -14.29 4.77 -1.54
N ARG A 157 -14.54 3.59 -2.10
CA ARG A 157 -15.41 2.56 -1.50
C ARG A 157 -14.87 2.12 -0.14
N ALA A 158 -13.57 1.83 -0.07
CA ALA A 158 -12.92 1.39 1.16
C ALA A 158 -12.98 2.47 2.25
N LEU A 159 -12.61 3.71 1.94
CA LEU A 159 -12.64 4.81 2.89
C LEU A 159 -14.06 5.15 3.36
N ARG A 160 -15.05 5.14 2.45
CA ARG A 160 -16.46 5.31 2.86
C ARG A 160 -16.93 4.20 3.78
N PHE A 161 -16.53 2.95 3.50
CA PHE A 161 -16.83 1.82 4.37
C PHE A 161 -16.21 1.99 5.77
N ILE A 162 -14.92 2.35 5.84
CA ILE A 162 -14.22 2.57 7.11
C ILE A 162 -14.89 3.69 7.91
N ARG A 163 -15.11 4.85 7.29
CA ARG A 163 -15.76 6.02 7.91
C ARG A 163 -17.21 5.73 8.34
N GLY A 164 -17.96 5.00 7.54
CA GLY A 164 -19.33 4.58 7.89
C GLY A 164 -19.40 3.57 9.04
N ASN A 165 -18.24 3.07 9.51
CA ASN A 165 -18.13 2.07 10.57
C ASN A 165 -17.13 2.49 11.68
N GLU A 166 -16.92 3.78 11.93
CA GLU A 166 -15.96 4.30 12.89
C GLU A 166 -16.11 3.68 14.29
N THR A 167 -17.34 3.59 14.79
CA THR A 167 -17.63 2.93 16.08
C THR A 167 -17.17 1.48 16.10
N ARG A 168 -17.35 0.74 15.02
CA ARG A 168 -16.95 -0.66 14.86
C ARG A 168 -15.44 -0.83 14.94
N PHE A 169 -14.71 0.14 14.43
CA PHE A 169 -13.25 0.13 14.34
C PHE A 169 -12.58 0.93 15.45
N HIS A 170 -13.36 1.44 16.41
CA HIS A 170 -12.88 2.28 17.50
C HIS A 170 -12.15 3.54 17.05
N LEU A 171 -12.51 4.10 15.89
CA LEU A 171 -11.90 5.31 15.36
C LEU A 171 -12.55 6.56 15.98
N ARG A 172 -11.74 7.53 16.36
CA ARG A 172 -12.19 8.84 16.83
C ARG A 172 -11.96 9.93 15.78
N GLY A 173 -12.62 9.78 14.66
CA GLY A 173 -12.54 10.73 13.57
C GLY A 173 -12.15 10.09 12.23
N ASP A 174 -12.17 10.91 11.20
CA ASP A 174 -11.96 10.51 9.81
C ASP A 174 -10.53 10.74 9.31
N GLN A 175 -9.60 10.99 10.22
CA GLN A 175 -8.20 11.26 9.91
C GLN A 175 -7.47 9.97 9.52
N TYR A 176 -6.70 10.04 8.45
CA TYR A 176 -5.93 8.91 7.98
C TYR A 176 -4.61 9.34 7.31
N ILE A 177 -3.67 8.41 7.33
CA ILE A 177 -2.42 8.47 6.58
C ILE A 177 -2.48 7.43 5.48
N THR A 178 -2.04 7.75 4.27
CA THR A 178 -1.89 6.73 3.22
C THR A 178 -0.45 6.27 3.14
N CYS A 179 -0.24 4.95 3.05
CA CYS A 179 1.06 4.35 2.78
C CYS A 179 0.92 3.39 1.61
N GLY A 180 1.85 3.42 0.65
CA GLY A 180 1.75 2.55 -0.51
C GLY A 180 3.09 2.22 -1.14
N PHE A 181 3.17 1.03 -1.75
CA PHE A 181 4.39 0.44 -2.26
C PHE A 181 4.34 0.31 -3.79
N SER A 182 5.41 0.69 -4.50
CA SER A 182 5.52 0.48 -5.96
C SER A 182 4.27 0.98 -6.71
N ALA A 183 3.49 0.09 -7.34
CA ALA A 183 2.19 0.41 -7.95
C ALA A 183 1.18 0.94 -6.93
N GLY A 184 1.13 0.39 -5.70
CA GLY A 184 0.35 0.94 -4.60
C GLY A 184 0.85 2.31 -4.15
N GLY A 185 2.17 2.55 -4.24
CA GLY A 185 2.79 3.86 -4.05
C GLY A 185 2.32 4.88 -5.09
N TYR A 186 2.16 4.45 -6.34
CA TYR A 186 1.54 5.27 -7.36
C TYR A 186 0.07 5.60 -7.02
N LEU A 187 -0.70 4.60 -6.57
CA LEU A 187 -2.12 4.81 -6.23
C LEU A 187 -2.30 5.80 -5.07
N VAL A 188 -1.48 5.73 -4.01
CA VAL A 188 -1.57 6.70 -2.91
C VAL A 188 -1.14 8.10 -3.35
N CYS A 189 -0.22 8.21 -4.31
CA CYS A 189 0.10 9.51 -4.92
C CYS A 189 -1.03 10.02 -5.80
N LEU A 190 -1.62 9.18 -6.66
CA LEU A 190 -2.73 9.53 -7.53
C LEU A 190 -3.97 9.96 -6.72
N TRP A 191 -4.18 9.35 -5.54
CA TRP A 191 -5.25 9.73 -4.61
C TRP A 191 -5.15 11.19 -4.13
N ASN A 192 -3.98 11.78 -4.21
CA ASN A 192 -3.71 13.17 -3.82
C ASN A 192 -3.70 14.16 -5.01
N THR A 193 -4.12 13.71 -6.19
CA THR A 193 -4.40 14.58 -7.36
C THR A 193 -5.89 14.84 -7.47
N GLU A 194 -6.30 15.58 -8.52
CA GLU A 194 -7.68 15.84 -8.83
C GLU A 194 -8.55 14.60 -9.11
N MET A 195 -7.93 13.45 -9.34
CA MET A 195 -8.63 12.15 -9.49
C MET A 195 -8.95 11.46 -8.16
N GLY A 196 -8.41 11.94 -7.06
CA GLY A 196 -8.49 11.26 -5.76
C GLY A 196 -9.54 11.83 -4.82
N TYR A 197 -9.17 12.00 -3.56
CA TYR A 197 -10.07 12.27 -2.44
C TYR A 197 -11.09 13.39 -2.72
N ALA A 198 -10.66 14.47 -3.35
CA ALA A 198 -11.53 15.61 -3.66
C ALA A 198 -12.62 15.27 -4.69
N ALA A 199 -12.29 14.46 -5.72
CA ALA A 199 -13.26 14.01 -6.71
C ALA A 199 -14.36 13.09 -6.12
N TYR A 200 -14.08 12.48 -4.96
CA TYR A 200 -14.99 11.56 -4.27
C TYR A 200 -15.66 12.18 -3.03
N ASP A 201 -15.43 13.47 -2.76
CA ASP A 201 -15.94 14.16 -1.56
C ASP A 201 -15.52 13.41 -0.27
N LEU A 202 -14.23 13.11 -0.19
CA LEU A 202 -13.59 12.45 0.94
C LEU A 202 -12.51 13.36 1.55
N PRO A 203 -12.21 13.21 2.85
CA PRO A 203 -11.20 14.05 3.50
C PRO A 203 -9.83 13.81 2.89
N LYS A 204 -9.01 14.86 2.90
CA LYS A 204 -7.60 14.80 2.54
C LYS A 204 -6.83 13.95 3.56
N PRO A 205 -5.89 13.08 3.14
CA PRO A 205 -4.98 12.40 4.07
C PRO A 205 -4.16 13.40 4.88
N GLN A 206 -3.84 13.05 6.13
CA GLN A 206 -2.94 13.85 6.97
C GLN A 206 -1.48 13.81 6.48
N ALA A 207 -1.08 12.69 5.91
CA ALA A 207 0.23 12.48 5.29
C ALA A 207 0.17 11.35 4.25
N VAL A 208 1.18 11.28 3.40
CA VAL A 208 1.36 10.19 2.45
C VAL A 208 2.78 9.64 2.52
N PHE A 209 2.91 8.31 2.58
CA PHE A 209 4.18 7.59 2.67
C PHE A 209 4.36 6.66 1.45
N PRO A 210 4.80 7.18 0.31
CA PRO A 210 5.08 6.36 -0.86
C PRO A 210 6.44 5.68 -0.73
N VAL A 211 6.46 4.37 -0.95
CA VAL A 211 7.66 3.54 -0.86
C VAL A 211 8.01 3.03 -2.26
N TYR A 212 9.16 3.40 -2.76
CA TYR A 212 9.65 3.15 -4.14
C TYR A 212 8.56 3.31 -5.21
N PRO A 213 7.81 4.42 -5.21
CA PRO A 213 6.67 4.60 -6.10
C PRO A 213 7.09 4.86 -7.55
N VAL A 214 6.26 4.44 -8.49
CA VAL A 214 6.22 5.08 -9.80
C VAL A 214 5.46 6.40 -9.66
N THR A 215 5.94 7.52 -10.21
CA THR A 215 5.25 8.81 -10.10
C THR A 215 5.17 9.55 -11.44
N SER A 216 6.06 9.25 -12.37
CA SER A 216 6.15 9.95 -13.66
C SER A 216 6.02 8.98 -14.84
N LEU A 217 5.09 9.27 -15.72
CA LEU A 217 4.94 8.57 -17.00
C LEU A 217 5.97 9.07 -18.02
N LYS A 218 6.48 10.28 -17.83
CA LYS A 218 7.47 10.90 -18.73
C LYS A 218 8.87 10.32 -18.54
N LEU A 219 9.18 9.87 -17.31
CA LEU A 219 10.50 9.32 -16.98
C LEU A 219 10.74 7.96 -17.66
N ASN A 220 9.78 7.08 -17.62
CA ASN A 220 9.86 5.75 -18.21
C ASN A 220 9.29 5.76 -19.64
N ARG A 221 10.06 6.26 -20.61
CA ARG A 221 9.71 6.17 -22.04
C ARG A 221 10.00 4.76 -22.62
N GLY A 222 9.80 3.70 -21.80
CA GLY A 222 9.86 2.33 -22.27
C GLY A 222 8.77 2.04 -23.29
N LYS A 223 8.94 0.97 -24.07
CA LYS A 223 7.97 0.49 -25.07
C LYS A 223 6.73 -0.08 -24.34
N GLU A 224 5.94 0.76 -23.72
CA GLU A 224 4.66 0.33 -23.20
C GLU A 224 3.76 0.01 -24.40
N ASN A 225 3.19 -1.19 -24.37
CA ASN A 225 2.25 -1.63 -25.38
C ASN A 225 0.98 -0.76 -25.30
N LYS A 226 0.40 -0.39 -26.44
CA LYS A 226 -0.86 0.36 -26.55
C LYS A 226 -1.97 -0.28 -25.72
N ASP A 227 -2.08 -1.60 -25.73
CA ASP A 227 -3.13 -2.32 -24.99
C ASP A 227 -2.94 -2.19 -23.48
N THR A 228 -1.70 -2.15 -22.98
CA THR A 228 -1.38 -1.89 -21.56
C THR A 228 -1.79 -0.48 -21.17
N SER A 229 -1.45 0.52 -21.97
CA SER A 229 -1.84 1.92 -21.69
C SER A 229 -3.36 2.11 -21.69
N MET A 230 -4.07 1.53 -22.67
CA MET A 230 -5.54 1.56 -22.72
C MET A 230 -6.15 0.86 -21.50
N GLY A 231 -5.58 -0.30 -21.09
CA GLY A 231 -6.03 -1.02 -19.91
C GLY A 231 -5.83 -0.24 -18.61
N LEU A 232 -4.70 0.46 -18.47
CA LEU A 232 -4.40 1.23 -17.24
C LEU A 232 -5.12 2.58 -17.22
N TYR A 233 -4.97 3.38 -18.28
CA TYR A 233 -5.38 4.79 -18.29
C TYR A 233 -6.68 5.06 -19.07
N GLY A 234 -7.12 4.12 -19.90
CA GLY A 234 -8.22 4.34 -20.85
C GLY A 234 -7.84 5.27 -22.02
N CYS A 235 -6.55 5.57 -22.19
CA CYS A 235 -5.99 6.41 -23.26
C CYS A 235 -4.53 6.01 -23.54
N LEU A 236 -3.91 6.63 -24.54
CA LEU A 236 -2.50 6.43 -24.79
C LEU A 236 -1.65 7.03 -23.67
N ARG A 237 -0.45 6.49 -23.48
CA ARG A 237 0.47 6.94 -22.40
C ARG A 237 0.80 8.43 -22.50
N GLU A 238 1.02 8.94 -23.71
CA GLU A 238 1.31 10.36 -23.94
C GLU A 238 0.12 11.25 -23.53
N GLU A 239 -1.10 10.81 -23.78
CA GLU A 239 -2.31 11.51 -23.33
C GLU A 239 -2.47 11.43 -21.82
N ALA A 240 -2.17 10.28 -21.22
CA ALA A 240 -2.17 10.11 -19.77
C ALA A 240 -1.12 11.01 -19.11
N ALA A 241 0.09 11.10 -19.68
CA ALA A 241 1.17 11.95 -19.18
C ALA A 241 0.89 13.47 -19.31
N ALA A 242 -0.13 13.85 -20.06
CA ALA A 242 -0.63 15.24 -20.13
C ALA A 242 -1.78 15.50 -19.13
N LYS A 243 -2.11 14.55 -18.28
CA LYS A 243 -3.17 14.60 -17.27
C LYS A 243 -2.59 14.30 -15.88
N CYS A 244 -3.43 14.24 -14.90
CA CYS A 244 -3.08 13.94 -13.49
C CYS A 244 -2.34 12.62 -13.24
N TYR A 245 -2.21 11.77 -14.23
CA TYR A 245 -1.38 10.56 -14.16
C TYR A 245 0.14 10.86 -14.12
N GLU A 246 0.58 12.07 -14.49
CA GLU A 246 1.92 12.58 -14.28
C GLU A 246 1.97 13.30 -12.92
N ILE A 247 2.11 12.54 -11.83
CA ILE A 247 1.93 13.02 -10.46
C ILE A 247 2.75 14.29 -10.14
N PRO A 248 4.05 14.43 -10.52
CA PRO A 248 4.82 15.61 -10.16
C PRO A 248 4.27 16.94 -10.73
N GLU A 249 3.46 16.89 -11.78
CA GLU A 249 2.82 18.07 -12.39
C GLU A 249 1.49 18.42 -11.72
N HIS A 250 0.98 17.54 -10.85
CA HIS A 250 -0.30 17.66 -10.15
C HIS A 250 -0.11 17.57 -8.62
N ALA A 251 1.03 18.10 -8.13
CA ALA A 251 1.40 18.05 -6.72
C ALA A 251 0.82 19.21 -5.89
N GLU A 252 0.05 20.12 -6.49
CA GLU A 252 -0.58 21.23 -5.78
C GLU A 252 -1.54 20.70 -4.72
N GLY A 253 -1.42 21.25 -3.51
CA GLY A 253 -2.28 20.83 -2.40
C GLY A 253 -2.03 19.42 -1.86
N PHE A 254 -0.93 18.76 -2.23
CA PHE A 254 -0.53 17.48 -1.65
C PHE A 254 -0.44 17.57 -0.11
N PRO A 255 -0.68 16.47 0.63
CA PRO A 255 -0.37 16.44 2.06
C PRO A 255 1.14 16.32 2.28
N PRO A 256 1.64 16.52 3.53
CA PRO A 256 3.00 16.18 3.90
C PRO A 256 3.40 14.79 3.41
N CYS A 257 4.61 14.65 2.87
CA CYS A 257 5.03 13.45 2.17
C CYS A 257 6.38 12.91 2.68
N ALA A 258 6.43 11.63 3.03
CA ALA A 258 7.69 10.95 3.35
C ALA A 258 7.96 9.85 2.31
N LEU A 259 9.00 10.03 1.51
CA LEU A 259 9.41 9.13 0.42
C LEU A 259 10.53 8.20 0.88
N PHE A 260 10.35 6.91 0.64
CA PHE A 260 11.33 5.87 0.98
C PHE A 260 11.71 5.08 -0.27
N LEU A 261 13.00 5.01 -0.58
CA LEU A 261 13.51 4.36 -1.79
C LEU A 261 14.91 3.78 -1.58
N ALA A 262 15.36 2.91 -2.47
CA ALA A 262 16.72 2.40 -2.49
C ALA A 262 17.46 2.94 -3.73
N ALA A 263 18.73 3.35 -3.55
CA ALA A 263 19.55 3.89 -4.64
C ALA A 263 19.79 2.87 -5.78
N GLY A 264 19.86 1.57 -5.42
CA GLY A 264 20.06 0.47 -6.36
C GLY A 264 18.77 -0.16 -6.88
N ASP A 265 17.66 0.55 -6.92
CA ASP A 265 16.41 0.05 -7.48
C ASP A 265 16.52 0.00 -9.02
N GLU A 266 16.60 -1.23 -9.55
CA GLU A 266 16.71 -1.49 -10.99
C GLU A 266 15.36 -1.65 -11.70
N LEU A 267 14.26 -1.81 -10.93
CA LEU A 267 12.93 -1.99 -11.48
C LEU A 267 12.18 -0.65 -11.61
N VAL A 268 12.24 0.18 -10.59
CA VAL A 268 11.66 1.53 -10.57
C VAL A 268 12.77 2.53 -10.31
N ASN A 269 13.08 3.34 -11.32
CA ASN A 269 14.14 4.33 -11.21
C ASN A 269 13.92 5.26 -10.00
N PRO A 270 14.89 5.39 -9.06
CA PRO A 270 14.81 6.31 -7.93
C PRO A 270 14.39 7.74 -8.29
N GLU A 271 14.66 8.16 -9.52
CA GLU A 271 14.27 9.47 -10.04
C GLU A 271 12.75 9.75 -9.97
N HIS A 272 11.90 8.72 -9.97
CA HIS A 272 10.47 8.87 -9.75
C HIS A 272 10.18 9.59 -8.43
N SER A 273 10.77 9.12 -7.34
CA SER A 273 10.62 9.73 -6.01
C SER A 273 11.24 11.12 -5.93
N LEU A 274 12.41 11.30 -6.56
CA LEU A 274 13.11 12.59 -6.57
C LEU A 274 12.36 13.66 -7.37
N LEU A 275 11.71 13.30 -8.46
CA LEU A 275 10.84 14.20 -9.24
C LEU A 275 9.65 14.70 -8.39
N LEU A 276 8.99 13.79 -7.69
CA LEU A 276 7.89 14.15 -6.80
C LEU A 276 8.39 15.06 -5.66
N ALA A 277 9.51 14.71 -5.00
CA ALA A 277 10.07 15.51 -3.92
C ALA A 277 10.37 16.95 -4.38
N ARG A 278 10.98 17.12 -5.57
CA ARG A 278 11.25 18.45 -6.14
C ARG A 278 9.96 19.22 -6.47
N ALA A 279 8.90 18.53 -6.87
CA ALA A 279 7.61 19.16 -7.13
C ALA A 279 6.95 19.64 -5.83
N LEU A 280 7.02 18.84 -4.77
CA LEU A 280 6.51 19.18 -3.43
C LEU A 280 7.29 20.36 -2.81
N ASP A 281 8.63 20.37 -2.93
CA ASP A 281 9.48 21.45 -2.45
C ASP A 281 9.11 22.79 -3.11
N LYS A 282 8.89 22.80 -4.42
CA LYS A 282 8.41 23.99 -5.16
C LYS A 282 7.06 24.53 -4.65
N GLN A 283 6.23 23.68 -4.08
CA GLN A 283 4.94 24.03 -3.50
C GLN A 283 5.03 24.32 -1.99
N HIS A 284 6.25 24.29 -1.42
CA HIS A 284 6.50 24.44 0.02
C HIS A 284 5.75 23.42 0.89
N ILE A 285 5.51 22.22 0.34
CA ILE A 285 4.86 21.12 1.07
C ILE A 285 5.94 20.37 1.85
N PRO A 286 5.76 20.13 3.17
CA PRO A 286 6.70 19.36 3.97
C PRO A 286 6.98 18.00 3.35
N CYS A 287 8.26 17.75 3.04
CA CYS A 287 8.66 16.50 2.40
C CYS A 287 10.02 16.03 2.92
N ILE A 288 10.13 14.74 3.21
CA ILE A 288 11.42 14.07 3.42
C ILE A 288 11.61 12.96 2.39
N VAL A 289 12.88 12.72 2.07
CA VAL A 289 13.31 11.63 1.19
C VAL A 289 14.37 10.83 1.91
N GLU A 290 14.11 9.56 2.16
CA GLU A 290 15.08 8.62 2.70
C GLU A 290 15.53 7.66 1.61
N VAL A 291 16.85 7.66 1.35
CA VAL A 291 17.45 6.83 0.30
C VAL A 291 18.34 5.78 0.93
N GLY A 292 17.92 4.52 0.86
CA GLY A 292 18.74 3.39 1.28
C GLY A 292 19.85 3.09 0.29
N ALA A 293 21.06 2.83 0.79
CA ALA A 293 22.21 2.45 -0.06
C ALA A 293 22.08 1.03 -0.64
N SER A 294 21.21 0.17 -0.06
CA SER A 294 20.94 -1.20 -0.49
C SER A 294 19.46 -1.53 -0.33
N GLY A 295 19.04 -2.68 -0.87
CA GLY A 295 17.65 -3.18 -0.76
C GLY A 295 16.97 -3.34 -2.12
N GLY A 296 17.32 -2.56 -3.11
CA GLY A 296 16.70 -2.62 -4.44
C GLY A 296 15.20 -2.37 -4.41
N HIS A 297 14.49 -2.79 -5.46
CA HIS A 297 13.03 -2.75 -5.49
C HIS A 297 12.44 -3.83 -4.58
N GLY A 298 11.37 -3.49 -3.84
CA GLY A 298 10.68 -4.48 -3.00
C GLY A 298 11.38 -4.79 -1.67
N PHE A 299 12.12 -3.83 -1.09
CA PHE A 299 12.69 -4.01 0.26
C PHE A 299 11.62 -4.14 1.37
N ALA A 300 10.35 -3.86 1.06
CA ALA A 300 9.18 -3.99 1.93
C ALA A 300 9.41 -3.42 3.35
N ASP A 301 9.52 -4.26 4.37
CA ASP A 301 9.77 -3.85 5.76
C ASP A 301 11.22 -3.42 6.04
N GLY A 302 12.12 -3.59 5.08
CA GLY A 302 13.53 -3.24 5.19
C GLY A 302 14.35 -4.10 6.15
N SER A 303 13.78 -5.15 6.74
CA SER A 303 14.46 -6.00 7.73
C SER A 303 15.74 -6.62 7.17
N GLY A 304 16.85 -6.44 7.91
CA GLY A 304 18.18 -6.90 7.49
C GLY A 304 18.83 -6.03 6.41
N MET A 305 18.22 -4.91 6.03
CA MET A 305 18.72 -3.95 5.04
C MET A 305 18.91 -2.58 5.67
N CYS A 306 19.49 -1.62 4.92
CA CYS A 306 19.69 -0.25 5.40
C CYS A 306 18.36 0.50 5.66
N MET A 307 17.26 0.04 5.11
CA MET A 307 15.92 0.61 5.31
C MET A 307 15.20 0.06 6.56
N ALA A 308 15.83 -0.83 7.34
CA ALA A 308 15.21 -1.35 8.57
C ALA A 308 14.71 -0.22 9.48
N GLY A 309 13.46 -0.35 9.98
CA GLY A 309 12.83 0.63 10.86
C GLY A 309 12.32 1.91 10.17
N TRP A 310 12.23 1.94 8.85
CA TRP A 310 11.73 3.10 8.10
C TRP A 310 10.29 3.49 8.50
N THR A 311 9.45 2.53 8.83
CA THR A 311 8.06 2.78 9.30
C THR A 311 8.03 3.64 10.56
N GLY A 312 8.93 3.35 11.54
CA GLY A 312 9.07 4.14 12.76
C GLY A 312 9.58 5.55 12.46
N ARG A 313 10.54 5.70 11.54
CA ARG A 313 11.03 7.03 11.14
C ARG A 313 9.96 7.84 10.39
N ALA A 314 9.12 7.19 9.59
CA ALA A 314 7.97 7.83 8.94
C ALA A 314 7.00 8.41 9.98
N ILE A 315 6.65 7.62 11.00
CA ILE A 315 5.75 8.04 12.08
C ILE A 315 6.39 9.16 12.91
N GLN A 316 7.65 9.02 13.34
CA GLN A 316 8.35 10.07 14.10
C GLN A 316 8.39 11.40 13.35
N TRP A 317 8.67 11.35 12.04
CA TRP A 317 8.62 12.54 11.22
C TRP A 317 7.21 13.14 11.15
N TYR A 318 6.19 12.34 10.91
CA TYR A 318 4.80 12.79 10.87
C TYR A 318 4.40 13.45 12.20
N GLU A 319 4.66 12.81 13.33
CA GLU A 319 4.35 13.33 14.66
C GLU A 319 5.07 14.67 14.91
N SER A 320 6.33 14.81 14.44
CA SER A 320 7.10 16.05 14.60
C SER A 320 6.51 17.25 13.85
N ILE A 321 5.74 17.03 12.79
CA ILE A 321 5.11 18.10 12.01
C ILE A 321 3.63 18.30 12.35
N SER A 322 2.94 17.25 12.82
CA SER A 322 1.50 17.29 13.13
C SER A 322 1.17 18.22 14.29
N ASP A 323 2.05 18.36 15.28
CA ASP A 323 1.90 19.29 16.41
C ASP A 323 1.93 20.78 15.98
N ASN A 324 2.34 21.07 14.75
CA ASN A 324 2.47 22.41 14.18
C ASN A 324 1.46 22.69 13.04
N MET A 325 0.61 21.74 12.70
CA MET A 325 -0.48 21.88 11.70
C MET A 325 -1.82 22.13 12.36
#